data_88ecd984031a42bcfecd3bf6cff18db1
#
_entry.id   88ecd984031a42bcfecd3bf6cff18db1
#
_cell.length_a   1.000
_cell.length_b   1.000
_cell.length_c   1.000
_cell.angle_alpha   90.00
_cell.angle_beta   90.00
_cell.angle_gamma   90.00
#
_symmetry.space_group_name_H-M   'P 1'
#
loop_
_entity.id
_entity.type
_entity.pdbx_description
1 polymer ?
#
loop_
_entity_poly.entity_id
_entity_poly.type
_entity_poly.pdbx_seq_one_letter_code
_entity_poly.pdbx_strand_id
1 'polypeptide(L)'
;EITVEDAYGISLQFLNRRVAAGERVIGKKIGVTSKPVQDMLGVFQPDFGFLTDAMHCADGATVSLKQTGLIQPKAEGEIAFMLKADLKGPGITREQVMAATEWVAPCFEIVDSRIDDWKIKIQDTVADNASCGVFVVGANQRLQIGRQQTLNVCHF
;
A
#
# COMPACT_ATOMS: atom_id res chain seq x y z
N GLU A 1 -14.78 20.88 -7.90
CA GLU A 1 -14.29 19.51 -7.98
C GLU A 1 -12.81 19.52 -7.71
N ILE A 2 -12.32 18.69 -6.75
CA ILE A 2 -10.88 18.65 -6.40
C ILE A 2 -10.11 17.84 -7.47
N THR A 3 -8.85 18.22 -7.68
CA THR A 3 -7.92 17.48 -8.55
C THR A 3 -7.29 16.30 -7.80
N VAL A 4 -6.59 15.41 -8.52
CA VAL A 4 -5.78 14.35 -7.90
C VAL A 4 -4.64 14.94 -7.07
N GLU A 5 -4.07 16.06 -7.50
CA GLU A 5 -3.02 16.78 -6.75
C GLU A 5 -3.56 17.33 -5.42
N ASP A 6 -4.75 17.94 -5.42
CA ASP A 6 -5.42 18.37 -4.18
C ASP A 6 -5.67 17.17 -3.25
N ALA A 7 -6.08 16.02 -3.81
CA ALA A 7 -6.31 14.79 -3.04
C ALA A 7 -5.03 14.29 -2.36
N TYR A 8 -3.87 14.30 -3.04
CA TYR A 8 -2.58 14.02 -2.40
C TYR A 8 -2.23 15.04 -1.33
N GLY A 9 -2.55 16.32 -1.52
CA GLY A 9 -2.41 17.35 -0.50
C GLY A 9 -3.21 17.03 0.77
N ILE A 10 -4.46 16.55 0.62
CA ILE A 10 -5.32 16.11 1.72
C ILE A 10 -4.70 14.88 2.42
N SER A 11 -4.29 13.86 1.64
CA SER A 11 -3.65 12.66 2.17
C SER A 11 -2.41 12.99 3.02
N LEU A 12 -1.56 13.91 2.55
CA LEU A 12 -0.39 14.39 3.30
C LEU A 12 -0.77 15.09 4.60
N GLN A 13 -1.87 15.85 4.65
CA GLN A 13 -2.34 16.47 5.89
C GLN A 13 -2.78 15.42 6.92
N PHE A 14 -3.45 14.36 6.50
CA PHE A 14 -3.78 13.24 7.38
C PHE A 14 -2.52 12.53 7.88
N LEU A 15 -1.55 12.25 7.00
CA LEU A 15 -0.28 11.67 7.40
C LEU A 15 0.43 12.54 8.44
N ASN A 16 0.52 13.85 8.21
CA ASN A 16 1.15 14.78 9.14
C ASN A 16 0.50 14.76 10.53
N ARG A 17 -0.83 14.64 10.60
CA ARG A 17 -1.56 14.49 11.86
C ARG A 17 -1.20 13.19 12.58
N ARG A 18 -1.10 12.06 11.85
CA ARG A 18 -0.70 10.77 12.41
C ARG A 18 0.72 10.80 12.95
N VAL A 19 1.65 11.39 12.19
CA VAL A 19 3.04 11.57 12.63
C VAL A 19 3.14 12.49 13.85
N ALA A 20 2.38 13.58 13.88
CA ALA A 20 2.32 14.47 15.05
C ALA A 20 1.72 13.76 16.28
N ALA A 21 0.87 12.76 16.10
CA ALA A 21 0.33 11.90 17.15
C ALA A 21 1.30 10.78 17.60
N GLY A 22 2.49 10.68 16.97
CA GLY A 22 3.55 9.75 17.35
C GLY A 22 3.72 8.52 16.45
N GLU A 23 2.93 8.40 15.37
CA GLU A 23 3.12 7.33 14.41
C GLU A 23 4.36 7.58 13.53
N ARG A 24 5.00 6.50 13.07
CA ARG A 24 6.14 6.55 12.17
C ARG A 24 5.77 6.00 10.81
N VAL A 25 6.15 6.71 9.75
CA VAL A 25 6.06 6.17 8.39
C VAL A 25 7.10 5.06 8.25
N ILE A 26 6.67 3.86 7.91
CA ILE A 26 7.53 2.68 7.74
C ILE A 26 7.52 2.14 6.31
N GLY A 27 6.66 2.66 5.44
CA GLY A 27 6.58 2.23 4.05
C GLY A 27 5.57 3.01 3.23
N LYS A 28 5.37 2.53 2.02
CA LYS A 28 4.37 3.01 1.07
C LYS A 28 3.70 1.82 0.41
N LYS A 29 2.45 2.01 0.00
CA LYS A 29 1.73 1.06 -0.85
C LYS A 29 1.47 1.68 -2.21
N ILE A 30 1.29 0.85 -3.21
CA ILE A 30 0.92 1.25 -4.57
C ILE A 30 -0.38 0.54 -4.90
N GLY A 31 -1.40 1.31 -5.24
CA GLY A 31 -2.71 0.80 -5.64
C GLY A 31 -3.00 1.06 -7.12
N VAL A 32 -4.14 0.57 -7.59
CA VAL A 32 -4.62 0.78 -8.98
C VAL A 32 -3.59 0.28 -10.00
N THR A 33 -2.96 -0.86 -9.72
CA THR A 33 -1.88 -1.42 -10.54
C THR A 33 -2.38 -2.22 -11.73
N SER A 34 -3.65 -2.67 -11.71
CA SER A 34 -4.22 -3.48 -12.78
C SER A 34 -5.06 -2.65 -13.77
N LYS A 35 -5.02 -3.03 -15.05
CA LYS A 35 -5.79 -2.36 -16.10
C LYS A 35 -7.30 -2.35 -15.82
N PRO A 36 -7.95 -3.45 -15.35
CA PRO A 36 -9.37 -3.44 -15.03
C PRO A 36 -9.74 -2.40 -13.95
N VAL A 37 -8.92 -2.24 -12.91
CA VAL A 37 -9.17 -1.25 -11.86
C VAL A 37 -8.94 0.17 -12.38
N GLN A 38 -7.92 0.39 -13.21
CA GLN A 38 -7.70 1.67 -13.87
C GLN A 38 -8.89 2.07 -14.74
N ASP A 39 -9.43 1.14 -15.54
CA ASP A 39 -10.59 1.37 -16.39
C ASP A 39 -11.85 1.67 -15.56
N MET A 40 -12.05 0.95 -14.47
CA MET A 40 -13.18 1.18 -13.55
C MET A 40 -13.16 2.60 -12.95
N LEU A 41 -11.96 3.09 -12.59
CA LEU A 41 -11.78 4.42 -11.99
C LEU A 41 -11.58 5.53 -13.04
N GLY A 42 -11.46 5.19 -14.33
CA GLY A 42 -11.22 6.15 -15.41
C GLY A 42 -9.84 6.80 -15.35
N VAL A 43 -8.82 6.07 -14.89
CA VAL A 43 -7.43 6.55 -14.74
C VAL A 43 -6.46 5.71 -15.55
N PHE A 44 -5.23 6.24 -15.75
CA PHE A 44 -4.19 5.60 -16.56
C PHE A 44 -2.87 5.39 -15.81
N GLN A 45 -2.89 5.57 -14.50
CA GLN A 45 -1.71 5.45 -13.65
C GLN A 45 -2.07 4.87 -12.29
N PRO A 46 -1.12 4.20 -11.62
CA PRO A 46 -1.26 3.80 -10.21
C PRO A 46 -1.40 5.01 -9.28
N ASP A 47 -1.99 4.76 -8.12
CA ASP A 47 -1.92 5.66 -6.97
C ASP A 47 -0.96 5.13 -5.90
N PHE A 48 -0.76 5.90 -4.82
CA PHE A 48 0.04 5.45 -3.69
C PHE A 48 -0.50 5.98 -2.36
N GLY A 49 -0.22 5.22 -1.30
CA GLY A 49 -0.51 5.60 0.07
C GLY A 49 0.70 5.39 0.98
N PHE A 50 0.62 5.91 2.20
CA PHE A 50 1.65 5.79 3.22
C PHE A 50 1.27 4.71 4.23
N LEU A 51 2.25 3.92 4.65
CA LEU A 51 2.11 2.90 5.68
C LEU A 51 2.79 3.39 6.96
N THR A 52 2.03 3.41 8.06
CA THR A 52 2.58 3.71 9.38
C THR A 52 2.72 2.45 10.22
N ASP A 53 3.53 2.52 11.27
CA ASP A 53 3.72 1.41 12.21
C ASP A 53 2.42 1.03 12.94
N ALA A 54 1.52 1.98 13.16
CA ALA A 54 0.19 1.72 13.75
C ALA A 54 -0.77 0.95 12.84
N MET A 55 -0.51 0.92 11.52
CA MET A 55 -1.28 0.13 10.55
C MET A 55 -0.79 -1.33 10.44
N HIS A 56 0.40 -1.63 10.95
CA HIS A 56 1.01 -2.95 10.82
C HIS A 56 0.44 -3.93 11.85
N CYS A 57 -0.16 -5.01 11.36
CA CYS A 57 -0.59 -6.13 12.17
C CYS A 57 0.43 -7.28 12.09
N ALA A 58 0.64 -8.00 13.19
CA ALA A 58 1.52 -9.15 13.20
C ALA A 58 0.99 -10.29 12.31
N ASP A 59 1.90 -11.09 11.74
CA ASP A 59 1.54 -12.31 10.99
C ASP A 59 0.79 -13.28 11.91
N GLY A 60 -0.36 -13.79 11.44
CA GLY A 60 -1.27 -14.62 12.22
C GLY A 60 -2.17 -13.87 13.22
N ALA A 61 -2.10 -12.55 13.28
CA ALA A 61 -2.97 -11.77 14.17
C ALA A 61 -4.45 -11.83 13.72
N THR A 62 -5.34 -11.74 14.71
CA THR A 62 -6.75 -11.49 14.44
C THR A 62 -6.99 -9.99 14.33
N VAL A 63 -7.45 -9.53 13.17
CA VAL A 63 -7.80 -8.13 12.93
C VAL A 63 -9.22 -7.88 13.40
N SER A 64 -9.39 -7.13 14.48
CA SER A 64 -10.70 -6.76 15.01
C SER A 64 -11.18 -5.46 14.39
N LEU A 65 -12.32 -5.48 13.70
CA LEU A 65 -12.93 -4.27 13.11
C LEU A 65 -13.16 -3.18 14.15
N LYS A 66 -13.62 -3.57 15.34
CA LYS A 66 -13.87 -2.61 16.42
C LYS A 66 -12.61 -1.93 16.93
N GLN A 67 -11.48 -2.67 17.00
CA GLN A 67 -10.22 -2.12 17.52
C GLN A 67 -9.47 -1.31 16.46
N THR A 68 -9.56 -1.71 15.20
CA THR A 68 -8.91 -1.03 14.08
C THR A 68 -9.74 0.13 13.53
N GLY A 69 -11.02 0.20 13.85
CA GLY A 69 -11.95 1.21 13.33
C GLY A 69 -12.30 0.99 11.85
N LEU A 70 -12.04 -0.21 11.31
CA LEU A 70 -12.40 -0.54 9.93
C LEU A 70 -13.92 -0.59 9.75
N ILE A 71 -14.40 -0.03 8.64
CA ILE A 71 -15.82 0.19 8.37
C ILE A 71 -16.36 -0.86 7.39
N GLN A 72 -15.70 -1.03 6.26
CA GLN A 72 -16.10 -1.91 5.15
C GLN A 72 -14.87 -2.58 4.49
N PRO A 73 -14.06 -3.33 5.27
CA PRO A 73 -12.76 -3.81 4.83
C PRO A 73 -12.87 -4.86 3.73
N LYS A 74 -11.86 -4.87 2.86
CA LYS A 74 -11.60 -5.92 1.88
C LYS A 74 -10.14 -6.35 1.99
N ALA A 75 -9.85 -7.63 1.79
CA ALA A 75 -8.48 -8.15 1.81
C ALA A 75 -7.94 -8.29 0.40
N GLU A 76 -6.74 -7.77 0.17
CA GLU A 76 -6.00 -7.87 -1.09
C GLU A 76 -4.68 -8.60 -0.85
N GLY A 77 -4.40 -9.60 -1.72
CA GLY A 77 -3.12 -10.31 -1.70
C GLY A 77 -2.08 -9.52 -2.46
N GLU A 78 -0.95 -9.23 -1.80
CA GLU A 78 0.08 -8.33 -2.29
C GLU A 78 1.49 -8.90 -2.10
N ILE A 79 2.50 -8.24 -2.66
CA ILE A 79 3.91 -8.54 -2.44
C ILE A 79 4.57 -7.35 -1.75
N ALA A 80 5.11 -7.59 -0.56
CA ALA A 80 5.92 -6.62 0.15
C ALA A 80 7.38 -6.69 -0.30
N PHE A 81 7.99 -5.53 -0.54
CA PHE A 81 9.41 -5.37 -0.84
C PHE A 81 10.08 -4.69 0.36
N MET A 82 11.04 -5.36 0.99
CA MET A 82 11.89 -4.73 1.99
C MET A 82 13.09 -4.10 1.29
N LEU A 83 13.18 -2.78 1.37
CA LEU A 83 14.31 -2.06 0.79
C LEU A 83 15.47 -1.97 1.79
N LYS A 84 16.68 -2.25 1.32
CA LYS A 84 17.95 -2.04 2.05
C LYS A 84 18.62 -0.71 1.72
N ALA A 85 18.07 0.02 0.74
CA ALA A 85 18.55 1.34 0.31
C ALA A 85 17.37 2.19 -0.17
N ASP A 86 17.43 3.48 0.05
CA ASP A 86 16.42 4.44 -0.40
C ASP A 86 16.38 4.55 -1.92
N LEU A 87 15.18 4.66 -2.46
CA LEU A 87 14.91 4.98 -3.85
C LEU A 87 14.27 6.36 -3.93
N LYS A 88 14.87 7.27 -4.71
CA LYS A 88 14.40 8.65 -4.81
C LYS A 88 14.51 9.19 -6.24
N GLY A 89 13.51 9.95 -6.65
CA GLY A 89 13.49 10.71 -7.88
C GLY A 89 12.75 10.02 -9.02
N PRO A 90 12.52 10.74 -10.12
CA PRO A 90 11.95 10.19 -11.32
C PRO A 90 12.94 9.27 -12.04
N GLY A 91 12.42 8.30 -12.83
CA GLY A 91 13.23 7.44 -13.67
C GLY A 91 13.90 6.28 -12.96
N ILE A 92 13.44 5.88 -11.78
CA ILE A 92 13.89 4.66 -11.11
C ILE A 92 13.57 3.44 -11.99
N THR A 93 14.60 2.66 -12.32
CA THR A 93 14.45 1.46 -13.16
C THR A 93 14.13 0.21 -12.34
N ARG A 94 13.66 -0.83 -13.01
CA ARG A 94 13.44 -2.15 -12.40
C ARG A 94 14.72 -2.68 -11.76
N GLU A 95 15.87 -2.55 -12.43
CA GLU A 95 17.16 -3.00 -11.95
C GLU A 95 17.57 -2.29 -10.66
N GLN A 96 17.28 -0.99 -10.56
CA GLN A 96 17.53 -0.20 -9.35
C GLN A 96 16.62 -0.66 -8.21
N VAL A 97 15.33 -0.91 -8.47
CA VAL A 97 14.41 -1.47 -7.46
C VAL A 97 14.90 -2.82 -6.97
N MET A 98 15.25 -3.73 -7.89
CA MET A 98 15.76 -5.05 -7.53
C MET A 98 17.05 -4.97 -6.73
N ALA A 99 17.99 -4.09 -7.10
CA ALA A 99 19.25 -3.89 -6.38
C ALA A 99 19.03 -3.30 -4.98
N ALA A 100 18.04 -2.42 -4.81
CA ALA A 100 17.68 -1.82 -3.53
C ALA A 100 16.87 -2.77 -2.64
N THR A 101 16.31 -3.86 -3.16
CA THR A 101 15.49 -4.80 -2.39
C THR A 101 16.37 -5.83 -1.68
N GLU A 102 16.14 -6.01 -0.38
CA GLU A 102 16.77 -7.05 0.43
C GLU A 102 16.03 -8.38 0.30
N TRP A 103 14.71 -8.33 0.50
CA TRP A 103 13.83 -9.49 0.36
C TRP A 103 12.42 -9.07 -0.06
N VAL A 104 11.64 -10.04 -0.52
CA VAL A 104 10.21 -9.92 -0.77
C VAL A 104 9.45 -10.94 0.07
N ALA A 105 8.20 -10.62 0.41
CA ALA A 105 7.32 -11.53 1.13
C ALA A 105 5.88 -11.35 0.64
N PRO A 106 5.05 -12.41 0.69
CA PRO A 106 3.61 -12.24 0.55
C PRO A 106 3.09 -11.37 1.69
N CYS A 107 2.12 -10.54 1.39
CA CYS A 107 1.43 -9.73 2.38
C CYS A 107 -0.06 -9.62 2.06
N PHE A 108 -0.82 -9.19 3.03
CA PHE A 108 -2.19 -8.75 2.83
C PHE A 108 -2.28 -7.26 3.12
N GLU A 109 -2.88 -6.51 2.22
CA GLU A 109 -3.45 -5.22 2.54
C GLU A 109 -4.94 -5.42 2.88
N ILE A 110 -5.38 -4.81 3.97
CA ILE A 110 -6.78 -4.72 4.32
C ILE A 110 -7.20 -3.30 3.98
N VAL A 111 -7.68 -3.14 2.76
CA VAL A 111 -8.20 -1.85 2.29
C VAL A 111 -9.53 -1.55 2.96
N ASP A 112 -9.77 -0.27 3.24
CA ASP A 112 -11.00 0.18 3.89
C ASP A 112 -11.35 1.58 3.42
N SER A 113 -12.48 1.74 2.74
CA SER A 113 -12.92 3.04 2.28
C SER A 113 -13.71 3.78 3.35
N ARG A 114 -13.40 5.06 3.56
CA ARG A 114 -14.20 5.99 4.36
C ARG A 114 -15.33 6.62 3.55
N ILE A 115 -15.45 6.23 2.27
CA ILE A 115 -16.57 6.61 1.39
C ILE A 115 -17.62 5.50 1.39
N ASP A 116 -18.87 5.87 1.57
CA ASP A 116 -20.00 4.97 1.70
C ASP A 116 -20.15 4.03 0.49
N ASP A 117 -20.40 2.76 0.75
CA ASP A 117 -20.59 1.70 -0.26
C ASP A 117 -19.46 1.60 -1.30
N TRP A 118 -18.24 2.05 -0.99
CA TRP A 118 -17.14 2.10 -1.96
C TRP A 118 -17.47 2.87 -3.26
N LYS A 119 -18.35 3.86 -3.19
CA LYS A 119 -18.70 4.72 -4.35
C LYS A 119 -17.61 5.76 -4.61
N ILE A 120 -16.37 5.28 -4.73
CA ILE A 120 -15.16 6.09 -4.86
C ILE A 120 -14.90 6.56 -6.29
N LYS A 121 -14.37 7.77 -6.40
CA LYS A 121 -13.57 8.25 -7.54
C LYS A 121 -12.09 8.23 -7.15
N ILE A 122 -11.21 8.45 -8.11
CA ILE A 122 -9.76 8.46 -7.85
C ILE A 122 -9.36 9.51 -6.80
N GLN A 123 -10.01 10.67 -6.79
CA GLN A 123 -9.73 11.70 -5.80
C GLN A 123 -10.11 11.27 -4.39
N ASP A 124 -11.18 10.51 -4.24
CA ASP A 124 -11.65 10.02 -2.94
C ASP A 124 -10.64 9.03 -2.35
N THR A 125 -10.24 8.02 -3.14
CA THR A 125 -9.28 7.00 -2.68
C THR A 125 -7.91 7.62 -2.39
N VAL A 126 -7.41 8.50 -3.24
CA VAL A 126 -6.12 9.19 -3.02
C VAL A 126 -6.16 10.04 -1.75
N ALA A 127 -7.21 10.85 -1.54
CA ALA A 127 -7.36 11.66 -0.33
C ALA A 127 -7.45 10.80 0.93
N ASP A 128 -8.01 9.59 0.80
CA ASP A 128 -8.19 8.58 1.84
C ASP A 128 -6.99 7.63 1.97
N ASN A 129 -5.78 8.11 1.68
CA ASN A 129 -4.52 7.36 1.75
C ASN A 129 -4.53 6.10 0.88
N ALA A 130 -5.04 6.21 -0.35
CA ALA A 130 -5.27 5.09 -1.28
C ALA A 130 -6.09 3.95 -0.64
N SER A 131 -7.10 4.33 0.15
CA SER A 131 -8.02 3.46 0.89
C SER A 131 -7.31 2.45 1.82
N CYS A 132 -6.09 2.74 2.27
CA CYS A 132 -5.36 1.85 3.17
C CYS A 132 -6.01 1.82 4.57
N GLY A 133 -6.31 0.61 5.05
CA GLY A 133 -6.73 0.37 6.43
C GLY A 133 -5.57 -0.13 7.29
N VAL A 134 -5.28 -1.43 7.24
CA VAL A 134 -4.14 -2.07 7.91
C VAL A 134 -3.45 -3.05 6.97
N PHE A 135 -2.27 -3.54 7.33
CA PHE A 135 -1.56 -4.53 6.53
C PHE A 135 -0.82 -5.55 7.38
N VAL A 136 -0.57 -6.72 6.80
CA VAL A 136 0.16 -7.84 7.41
C VAL A 136 1.24 -8.30 6.43
N VAL A 137 2.48 -8.44 6.90
CA VAL A 137 3.58 -8.99 6.11
C VAL A 137 3.92 -10.38 6.63
N GLY A 138 3.94 -11.38 5.74
CA GLY A 138 4.27 -12.76 6.09
C GLY A 138 5.69 -12.87 6.66
N ALA A 139 5.81 -13.36 7.89
CA ALA A 139 7.08 -13.42 8.60
C ALA A 139 7.98 -14.57 8.12
N ASN A 140 7.40 -15.69 7.73
CA ASN A 140 8.10 -16.95 7.45
C ASN A 140 8.34 -17.24 5.96
N GLN A 141 7.96 -16.34 5.06
CA GLN A 141 8.00 -16.56 3.60
C GLN A 141 8.83 -15.50 2.89
N ARG A 142 9.92 -15.06 3.51
CA ARG A 142 10.83 -14.04 2.94
C ARG A 142 11.75 -14.69 1.90
N LEU A 143 11.71 -14.18 0.67
CA LEU A 143 12.61 -14.57 -0.41
C LEU A 143 13.68 -13.50 -0.58
N GLN A 144 14.95 -13.87 -0.35
CA GLN A 144 16.07 -12.93 -0.56
C GLN A 144 16.34 -12.72 -2.05
N ILE A 145 16.44 -11.46 -2.46
CA ILE A 145 16.80 -11.09 -3.82
C ILE A 145 18.31 -11.24 -4.01
N GLY A 146 18.74 -12.00 -5.04
CA GLY A 146 20.18 -12.18 -5.37
C GLY A 146 20.74 -13.58 -5.12
N ARG A 147 20.00 -14.50 -4.52
CA ARG A 147 20.29 -15.94 -4.65
C ARG A 147 19.48 -16.48 -5.81
N GLN A 148 20.16 -17.14 -6.75
CA GLN A 148 19.59 -17.74 -7.95
C GLN A 148 18.48 -18.75 -7.54
N GLN A 149 17.25 -18.26 -7.43
CA GLN A 149 16.05 -19.06 -7.29
C GLN A 149 15.15 -18.68 -8.46
N THR A 150 14.81 -19.66 -9.27
CA THR A 150 13.80 -19.50 -10.31
C THR A 150 12.46 -19.23 -9.61
N LEU A 151 12.04 -17.98 -9.59
CA LEU A 151 10.70 -17.61 -9.14
C LEU A 151 9.72 -18.17 -10.18
N ASN A 152 9.05 -19.26 -9.86
CA ASN A 152 7.83 -19.65 -10.54
C ASN A 152 6.75 -18.64 -10.12
N VAL A 153 6.58 -17.59 -10.92
CA VAL A 153 5.49 -16.62 -10.73
C VAL A 153 4.21 -17.34 -11.12
N CYS A 154 3.38 -17.66 -10.14
CA CYS A 154 2.00 -18.01 -10.41
C CYS A 154 1.27 -16.74 -10.84
N HIS A 155 0.86 -16.68 -12.10
CA HIS A 155 -0.13 -15.71 -12.55
C HIS A 155 -1.50 -16.18 -12.07
N PHE A 156 -2.16 -15.35 -11.27
CA PHE A 156 -3.59 -15.44 -10.96
C PHE A 156 -4.36 -14.47 -11.84
#